data_cd98e75dcfd154bea4c34e2ba1ce3f67
#
_entry.id   cd98e75dcfd154bea4c34e2ba1ce3f67
#
_cell.length_a   1.000
_cell.length_b   1.000
_cell.length_c   1.000
_cell.angle_alpha   90.00
_cell.angle_beta   90.00
_cell.angle_gamma   90.00
#
_symmetry.space_group_name_H-M   'P 1'
#
loop_
_entity.id
_entity.type
_entity.pdbx_description
1 polymer ?
#
loop_
_entity_poly.entity_id
_entity_poly.type
_entity_poly.pdbx_seq_one_letter_code
_entity_poly.pdbx_strand_id
1 'polypeptide(L)'
;HYGKYSYLSFVGDAPTNDVKGVWASSDSPLVWLNPERGSTRVLAGLPAVTALTELPPKYLAANLARHVEKLTDAGLLGRGITQVLSPRDEGIEGAARYIQGEFRRIGLQAIGGSYLQTWQATLDNGKVQQLSNLVGLIPGSDPALANQPVVLGAHYDHLGLDERGIPFPGADDNASGVAVLIEVAAKLTRAFTPVRPIVIVAFSGEESGLLGSKHFVSSPPSALGDVGFYAMINLDAVGRLEGRKLQVFGSESAYEWPFMAQGIGYTIGVESQLPAQTIASSDHVSFLNNGVPAIHVFSGLHTDYHRISDSATELDYEGLSGVASWLEEAAMYLGQRSEPLRVTLANAPVVVAPLGSEERGASLGTVPDFAYFGAGVRITGVIPDSAADAVGLRQNDIIMSLNGQTVTDLQTYSNLLRTYAIGDVVAIELNRGEEIVTVTATLTARR
;
A
#
# COMPACT_ATOMS: atom_id res chain seq x y z
N HIS A 1 -7.64 25.65 4.62
CA HIS A 1 -8.98 25.66 4.03
C HIS A 1 -9.18 24.37 3.23
N TYR A 2 -10.04 23.49 3.73
CA TYR A 2 -10.51 22.35 2.95
C TYR A 2 -12.00 22.59 2.63
N GLY A 3 -12.32 22.89 1.39
CA GLY A 3 -13.69 23.12 0.92
C GLY A 3 -14.38 24.29 1.64
N LYS A 4 -15.66 24.13 1.93
CA LYS A 4 -16.52 25.15 2.58
C LYS A 4 -16.33 25.26 4.11
N TYR A 5 -15.42 24.50 4.72
CA TYR A 5 -15.26 24.44 6.17
C TYR A 5 -13.86 24.85 6.59
N SER A 6 -13.78 25.73 7.56
CA SER A 6 -12.55 26.09 8.25
C SER A 6 -12.58 25.49 9.64
N TYR A 7 -11.59 24.68 9.97
CA TYR A 7 -11.44 24.11 11.31
C TYR A 7 -10.45 24.95 12.10
N LEU A 8 -10.85 25.35 13.29
CA LEU A 8 -9.99 25.99 14.27
C LEU A 8 -10.03 25.15 15.55
N SER A 9 -8.90 24.64 15.97
CA SER A 9 -8.78 23.99 17.26
C SER A 9 -7.92 24.81 18.19
N PHE A 10 -8.36 24.95 19.44
CA PHE A 10 -7.61 25.58 20.52
C PHE A 10 -7.39 24.56 21.61
N VAL A 11 -6.17 24.53 22.13
CA VAL A 11 -5.80 23.78 23.33
C VAL A 11 -5.46 24.81 24.39
N GLY A 12 -6.31 24.99 25.41
CA GLY A 12 -6.09 25.92 26.51
C GLY A 12 -7.34 26.65 26.95
N ASP A 13 -7.16 27.64 27.85
CA ASP A 13 -8.23 28.47 28.37
C ASP A 13 -8.88 29.34 27.30
N ALA A 14 -10.09 29.83 27.60
CA ALA A 14 -10.87 30.68 26.72
C ALA A 14 -10.04 31.83 26.16
N PRO A 15 -10.03 32.05 24.83
CA PRO A 15 -9.29 33.13 24.23
C PRO A 15 -9.81 34.49 24.71
N THR A 16 -8.89 35.43 24.91
CA THR A 16 -9.23 36.81 25.13
C THR A 16 -9.84 37.44 23.87
N ASN A 17 -10.44 38.62 24.02
CA ASN A 17 -11.23 39.31 23.00
C ASN A 17 -10.56 39.51 21.62
N ASP A 18 -9.25 39.29 21.54
CA ASP A 18 -8.46 39.48 20.32
C ASP A 18 -8.28 38.21 19.48
N VAL A 19 -8.77 37.07 19.92
CA VAL A 19 -8.62 35.81 19.22
C VAL A 19 -9.79 35.55 18.27
N LYS A 20 -9.48 35.45 17.00
CA LYS A 20 -10.44 35.08 15.97
C LYS A 20 -10.56 33.56 15.91
N GLY A 21 -11.45 32.96 16.70
CA GLY A 21 -11.61 31.51 16.70
C GLY A 21 -12.82 31.02 17.47
N VAL A 22 -13.13 29.78 17.24
CA VAL A 22 -14.13 29.02 18.00
C VAL A 22 -13.40 27.95 18.79
N TRP A 23 -13.68 27.84 20.05
CA TRP A 23 -13.22 26.71 20.81
C TRP A 23 -14.39 26.10 21.58
N ALA A 24 -14.31 24.86 21.89
CA ALA A 24 -15.24 24.19 22.75
C ALA A 24 -14.50 23.46 23.85
N SER A 25 -14.86 23.74 25.08
CA SER A 25 -14.75 22.79 26.16
C SER A 25 -16.16 22.47 26.62
N SER A 26 -16.38 21.38 27.32
CA SER A 26 -17.70 20.97 27.81
C SER A 26 -18.43 22.06 28.59
N ASP A 27 -17.70 23.02 29.14
CA ASP A 27 -18.21 24.05 30.08
C ASP A 27 -18.04 25.48 29.56
N SER A 28 -17.57 25.66 28.31
CA SER A 28 -17.31 27.00 27.77
C SER A 28 -18.34 27.38 26.69
N PRO A 29 -18.77 28.69 26.67
CA PRO A 29 -19.68 29.16 25.65
C PRO A 29 -19.02 29.10 24.27
N LEU A 30 -19.79 28.74 23.26
CA LEU A 30 -19.36 28.74 21.88
C LEU A 30 -19.34 30.18 21.36
N VAL A 31 -18.19 30.64 20.88
CA VAL A 31 -18.03 31.98 20.28
C VAL A 31 -17.97 31.79 18.76
N TRP A 32 -18.98 32.31 18.06
CA TRP A 32 -18.96 32.35 16.62
C TRP A 32 -18.43 33.68 16.11
N LEU A 33 -17.43 33.63 15.24
CA LEU A 33 -16.81 34.79 14.63
C LEU A 33 -17.21 34.92 13.17
N ASN A 34 -17.73 36.08 12.78
CA ASN A 34 -17.87 36.41 11.38
C ASN A 34 -16.67 37.29 10.97
N PRO A 35 -15.68 36.74 10.26
CA PRO A 35 -14.48 37.48 9.88
C PRO A 35 -14.76 38.62 8.90
N GLU A 36 -15.87 38.58 8.14
CA GLU A 36 -16.21 39.61 7.17
C GLU A 36 -16.87 40.83 7.84
N ARG A 37 -17.49 40.66 8.99
CA ARG A 37 -18.25 41.71 9.69
C ARG A 37 -17.62 42.13 11.02
N GLY A 38 -16.55 41.51 11.45
CA GLY A 38 -15.92 41.79 12.74
C GLY A 38 -16.84 41.59 13.96
N SER A 39 -17.95 40.86 13.77
CA SER A 39 -18.93 40.63 14.84
C SER A 39 -18.70 39.30 15.53
N THR A 40 -18.71 39.30 16.85
CA THR A 40 -18.72 38.10 17.68
C THR A 40 -20.13 37.85 18.21
N ARG A 41 -20.57 36.62 18.16
CA ARG A 41 -21.82 36.20 18.79
C ARG A 41 -21.51 35.07 19.77
N VAL A 42 -21.79 35.30 21.03
CA VAL A 42 -21.75 34.28 22.07
C VAL A 42 -23.02 33.43 21.93
N LEU A 43 -22.88 32.19 21.64
CA LEU A 43 -24.00 31.23 21.62
C LEU A 43 -24.08 30.64 23.04
N ALA A 44 -25.06 31.08 23.80
CA ALA A 44 -25.35 30.49 25.11
C ALA A 44 -25.98 29.11 24.93
N GLY A 45 -25.27 28.08 25.36
CA GLY A 45 -25.72 26.69 25.34
C GLY A 45 -25.56 26.04 23.97
N LEU A 46 -24.58 25.18 23.84
CA LEU A 46 -24.69 24.11 22.85
C LEU A 46 -25.93 23.29 23.22
N PRO A 47 -26.82 22.96 22.25
CA PRO A 47 -27.72 21.83 22.48
C PRO A 47 -26.81 20.68 22.92
N ALA A 48 -27.24 19.92 23.94
CA ALA A 48 -26.48 18.76 24.40
C ALA A 48 -26.01 17.99 23.16
N VAL A 49 -24.74 18.14 22.80
CA VAL A 49 -24.16 17.39 21.71
C VAL A 49 -24.14 16.00 22.29
N THR A 50 -25.10 15.19 21.92
CA THR A 50 -24.92 13.74 21.97
C THR A 50 -23.59 13.54 21.30
N ALA A 51 -22.59 13.11 22.05
CA ALA A 51 -21.29 12.79 21.49
C ALA A 51 -21.58 12.09 20.19
N LEU A 52 -21.05 12.57 19.07
CA LEU A 52 -21.13 11.84 17.80
C LEU A 52 -20.48 10.50 18.11
N THR A 53 -21.32 9.58 18.56
CA THR A 53 -20.97 8.19 18.72
C THR A 53 -20.70 7.74 17.30
N GLU A 54 -19.42 7.75 16.94
CA GLU A 54 -18.85 7.25 15.72
C GLU A 54 -19.57 7.74 14.44
N LEU A 55 -18.92 8.63 13.72
CA LEU A 55 -19.30 8.85 12.33
C LEU A 55 -19.26 7.48 11.63
N PRO A 56 -20.31 7.13 10.85
CA PRO A 56 -20.26 5.89 10.10
C PRO A 56 -18.96 5.86 9.26
N PRO A 57 -18.30 4.72 9.15
CA PRO A 57 -17.06 4.63 8.42
C PRO A 57 -17.26 5.20 7.00
N LYS A 58 -16.27 5.95 6.54
CA LYS A 58 -16.28 6.62 5.22
C LYS A 58 -16.41 5.61 4.08
N TYR A 59 -15.90 4.38 4.31
CA TYR A 59 -16.01 3.22 3.46
C TYR A 59 -16.62 2.06 4.24
N LEU A 60 -17.50 1.31 3.61
CA LEU A 60 -18.13 0.15 4.24
C LEU A 60 -17.20 -1.06 4.11
N ALA A 61 -16.84 -1.66 5.22
CA ALA A 61 -16.05 -2.90 5.28
C ALA A 61 -16.65 -4.00 4.38
N ALA A 62 -17.97 -4.12 4.32
CA ALA A 62 -18.67 -5.07 3.47
C ALA A 62 -18.45 -4.87 1.96
N ASN A 63 -18.23 -3.64 1.51
CA ASN A 63 -17.94 -3.38 0.10
C ASN A 63 -16.51 -3.83 -0.25
N LEU A 64 -15.56 -3.54 0.64
CA LEU A 64 -14.17 -3.99 0.48
C LEU A 64 -14.10 -5.52 0.52
N ALA A 65 -14.78 -6.16 1.50
CA ALA A 65 -14.84 -7.60 1.60
C ALA A 65 -15.39 -8.25 0.32
N ARG A 66 -16.46 -7.69 -0.26
CA ARG A 66 -17.03 -8.19 -1.52
C ARG A 66 -16.02 -8.22 -2.67
N HIS A 67 -15.14 -7.21 -2.78
CA HIS A 67 -14.10 -7.19 -3.80
C HIS A 67 -13.01 -8.23 -3.52
N VAL A 68 -12.55 -8.32 -2.27
CA VAL A 68 -11.56 -9.32 -1.87
C VAL A 68 -12.10 -10.73 -2.06
N GLU A 69 -13.29 -11.04 -1.55
CA GLU A 69 -13.93 -12.34 -1.71
C GLU A 69 -14.08 -12.71 -3.18
N LYS A 70 -14.45 -11.74 -4.04
CA LYS A 70 -14.57 -12.01 -5.47
C LYS A 70 -13.23 -12.32 -6.12
N LEU A 71 -12.16 -11.60 -5.80
CA LEU A 71 -10.82 -11.82 -6.34
C LEU A 71 -10.17 -13.09 -5.80
N THR A 72 -10.60 -13.57 -4.63
CA THR A 72 -10.15 -14.83 -4.02
C THR A 72 -11.14 -15.99 -4.18
N ASP A 73 -12.22 -15.80 -4.96
CA ASP A 73 -13.19 -16.84 -5.29
C ASP A 73 -12.53 -18.01 -6.04
N ALA A 74 -13.00 -19.22 -5.79
CA ALA A 74 -12.49 -20.46 -6.37
C ALA A 74 -12.34 -20.44 -7.91
N GLY A 75 -13.20 -19.69 -8.61
CA GLY A 75 -13.13 -19.54 -10.07
C GLY A 75 -12.07 -18.55 -10.55
N LEU A 76 -11.58 -17.66 -9.69
CA LEU A 76 -10.53 -16.67 -9.98
C LEU A 76 -9.21 -16.98 -9.26
N LEU A 77 -9.16 -18.03 -8.44
CA LEU A 77 -7.94 -18.52 -7.82
C LEU A 77 -6.90 -18.87 -8.90
N GLY A 78 -5.62 -18.72 -8.56
CA GLY A 78 -4.55 -18.95 -9.52
C GLY A 78 -4.29 -17.74 -10.42
N ARG A 79 -4.32 -16.52 -9.87
CA ARG A 79 -3.98 -15.26 -10.57
C ARG A 79 -2.51 -15.14 -11.00
N GLY A 80 -1.80 -16.28 -11.08
CA GLY A 80 -0.42 -16.34 -11.58
C GLY A 80 -0.36 -16.16 -13.09
N ILE A 81 0.61 -15.40 -13.57
CA ILE A 81 0.76 -15.12 -15.02
C ILE A 81 1.36 -16.28 -15.81
N THR A 82 1.96 -17.27 -15.16
CA THR A 82 2.69 -18.36 -15.83
C THR A 82 1.89 -19.66 -15.98
N GLN A 83 0.66 -19.72 -15.50
CA GLN A 83 -0.04 -20.99 -15.29
C GLN A 83 -0.98 -21.39 -16.43
N VAL A 84 -0.99 -22.70 -16.70
CA VAL A 84 -2.03 -23.33 -17.51
C VAL A 84 -3.15 -23.74 -16.55
N LEU A 85 -4.22 -22.96 -16.55
CA LEU A 85 -5.40 -23.23 -15.73
C LEU A 85 -6.25 -24.37 -16.35
N SER A 86 -7.05 -25.01 -15.53
CA SER A 86 -8.09 -25.92 -16.05
C SER A 86 -9.11 -25.11 -16.86
N PRO A 87 -9.85 -25.72 -17.81
CA PRO A 87 -10.84 -25.00 -18.62
C PRO A 87 -11.97 -24.32 -17.84
N ARG A 88 -12.07 -24.55 -16.53
CA ARG A 88 -13.07 -23.96 -15.64
C ARG A 88 -12.52 -22.80 -14.81
N ASP A 89 -11.20 -22.65 -14.76
CA ASP A 89 -10.55 -21.65 -13.93
C ASP A 89 -10.18 -20.46 -14.81
N GLU A 90 -10.68 -19.29 -14.44
CA GLU A 90 -10.49 -18.06 -15.19
C GLU A 90 -9.21 -17.32 -14.80
N GLY A 91 -8.67 -17.59 -13.59
CA GLY A 91 -7.43 -17.08 -13.07
C GLY A 91 -7.26 -15.56 -13.25
N ILE A 92 -6.08 -15.16 -13.69
CA ILE A 92 -5.74 -13.74 -13.92
C ILE A 92 -6.64 -13.06 -14.96
N GLU A 93 -7.09 -13.79 -15.99
CA GLU A 93 -7.98 -13.22 -17.00
C GLU A 93 -9.38 -12.94 -16.44
N GLY A 94 -9.87 -13.80 -15.56
CA GLY A 94 -11.12 -13.59 -14.83
C GLY A 94 -11.03 -12.40 -13.90
N ALA A 95 -9.94 -12.24 -13.17
CA ALA A 95 -9.68 -11.07 -12.33
C ALA A 95 -9.64 -9.79 -13.18
N ALA A 96 -8.97 -9.80 -14.34
CA ALA A 96 -8.94 -8.67 -15.26
C ALA A 96 -10.35 -8.30 -15.75
N ARG A 97 -11.17 -9.30 -16.14
CA ARG A 97 -12.57 -9.05 -16.55
C ARG A 97 -13.41 -8.46 -15.42
N TYR A 98 -13.23 -8.96 -14.20
CA TYR A 98 -13.92 -8.42 -13.03
C TYR A 98 -13.56 -6.96 -12.80
N ILE A 99 -12.28 -6.62 -12.73
CA ILE A 99 -11.80 -5.25 -12.51
C ILE A 99 -12.27 -4.32 -13.64
N GLN A 100 -12.20 -4.77 -14.90
CA GLN A 100 -12.72 -4.02 -16.05
C GLN A 100 -14.22 -3.75 -15.90
N GLY A 101 -14.99 -4.74 -15.42
CA GLY A 101 -16.42 -4.59 -15.13
C GLY A 101 -16.68 -3.53 -14.08
N GLU A 102 -15.90 -3.55 -12.99
CA GLU A 102 -15.99 -2.56 -11.91
C GLU A 102 -15.59 -1.15 -12.40
N PHE A 103 -14.52 -1.00 -13.18
CA PHE A 103 -14.14 0.30 -13.75
C PHE A 103 -15.26 0.91 -14.61
N ARG A 104 -15.91 0.08 -15.41
CA ARG A 104 -17.09 0.49 -16.20
C ARG A 104 -18.27 0.86 -15.30
N ARG A 105 -18.56 0.04 -14.28
CA ARG A 105 -19.69 0.24 -13.35
C ARG A 105 -19.57 1.55 -12.56
N ILE A 106 -18.35 1.90 -12.13
CA ILE A 106 -18.10 3.13 -11.36
C ILE A 106 -17.97 4.38 -12.23
N GLY A 107 -17.92 4.23 -13.56
CA GLY A 107 -17.90 5.33 -14.51
C GLY A 107 -16.52 5.93 -14.78
N LEU A 108 -15.43 5.19 -14.55
CA LEU A 108 -14.11 5.61 -15.03
C LEU A 108 -14.14 5.77 -16.55
N GLN A 109 -13.39 6.73 -17.07
CA GLN A 109 -13.24 6.88 -18.51
C GLN A 109 -12.20 5.88 -19.03
N ALA A 110 -12.54 5.17 -20.09
CA ALA A 110 -11.61 4.30 -20.80
C ALA A 110 -10.62 5.13 -21.61
N ILE A 111 -9.34 4.79 -21.55
CA ILE A 111 -8.27 5.52 -22.25
C ILE A 111 -8.15 4.95 -23.66
N GLY A 112 -8.34 5.79 -24.68
CA GLY A 112 -8.36 5.33 -26.08
C GLY A 112 -9.50 4.36 -26.41
N GLY A 113 -10.58 4.35 -25.63
CA GLY A 113 -11.73 3.48 -25.79
C GLY A 113 -11.59 2.09 -25.16
N SER A 114 -10.47 1.82 -24.46
CA SER A 114 -10.21 0.57 -23.75
C SER A 114 -9.74 0.82 -22.33
N TYR A 115 -10.09 -0.08 -21.40
CA TYR A 115 -9.46 -0.16 -20.09
C TYR A 115 -8.20 -1.03 -20.10
N LEU A 116 -7.97 -1.80 -21.18
CA LEU A 116 -6.84 -2.72 -21.28
C LEU A 116 -5.66 -2.04 -21.97
N GLN A 117 -4.53 -2.01 -21.28
CA GLN A 117 -3.21 -1.79 -21.89
C GLN A 117 -2.53 -3.15 -22.02
N THR A 118 -2.54 -3.71 -23.22
CA THR A 118 -2.06 -5.07 -23.51
C THR A 118 -0.72 -5.06 -24.20
N TRP A 119 0.21 -5.93 -23.78
CA TRP A 119 1.52 -6.09 -24.40
C TRP A 119 2.00 -7.56 -24.34
N GLN A 120 3.08 -7.86 -25.06
CA GLN A 120 3.80 -9.13 -24.96
C GLN A 120 4.99 -8.96 -24.03
N ALA A 121 5.05 -9.76 -22.96
CA ALA A 121 6.16 -9.81 -22.04
C ALA A 121 6.95 -11.11 -22.24
N THR A 122 8.28 -11.02 -22.16
CA THR A 122 9.14 -12.21 -22.07
C THR A 122 9.44 -12.45 -20.60
N LEU A 123 9.03 -13.61 -20.09
CA LEU A 123 9.24 -14.03 -18.72
C LEU A 123 10.66 -14.59 -18.54
N ASP A 124 11.13 -14.71 -17.30
CA ASP A 124 12.48 -15.21 -16.96
C ASP A 124 12.77 -16.61 -17.51
N ASN A 125 11.72 -17.43 -17.67
CA ASN A 125 11.82 -18.75 -18.30
C ASN A 125 11.87 -18.72 -19.85
N GLY A 126 11.95 -17.54 -20.46
CA GLY A 126 11.98 -17.31 -21.90
C GLY A 126 10.62 -17.44 -22.60
N LYS A 127 9.52 -17.72 -21.89
CA LYS A 127 8.18 -17.75 -22.50
C LYS A 127 7.70 -16.33 -22.78
N VAL A 128 7.04 -16.15 -23.92
CA VAL A 128 6.33 -14.93 -24.25
C VAL A 128 4.89 -15.06 -23.81
N GLN A 129 4.44 -14.13 -22.97
CA GLN A 129 3.09 -14.10 -22.41
C GLN A 129 2.43 -12.77 -22.72
N GLN A 130 1.14 -12.81 -23.11
CA GLN A 130 0.35 -11.59 -23.21
C GLN A 130 -0.11 -11.17 -21.81
N LEU A 131 0.23 -9.95 -21.42
CA LEU A 131 -0.18 -9.33 -20.17
C LEU A 131 -1.04 -8.10 -20.44
N SER A 132 -1.83 -7.69 -19.45
CA SER A 132 -2.67 -6.50 -19.55
C SER A 132 -2.73 -5.75 -18.21
N ASN A 133 -2.40 -4.48 -18.20
CA ASN A 133 -2.81 -3.58 -17.12
C ASN A 133 -4.26 -3.13 -17.35
N LEU A 134 -5.01 -2.88 -16.27
CA LEU A 134 -6.33 -2.25 -16.35
C LEU A 134 -6.16 -0.78 -16.02
N VAL A 135 -6.55 0.11 -16.92
CA VAL A 135 -6.29 1.56 -16.81
C VAL A 135 -7.60 2.33 -16.98
N GLY A 136 -7.93 3.14 -15.99
CA GLY A 136 -9.09 4.03 -16.00
C GLY A 136 -8.70 5.45 -15.68
N LEU A 137 -9.49 6.43 -16.11
CA LEU A 137 -9.21 7.85 -15.98
C LEU A 137 -10.35 8.59 -15.28
N ILE A 138 -10.01 9.42 -14.30
CA ILE A 138 -10.82 10.52 -13.79
C ILE A 138 -10.21 11.80 -14.42
N PRO A 139 -10.93 12.50 -15.32
CA PRO A 139 -10.37 13.64 -16.01
C PRO A 139 -10.13 14.82 -15.06
N GLY A 140 -9.07 15.57 -15.32
CA GLY A 140 -8.80 16.84 -14.67
C GLY A 140 -9.61 17.98 -15.28
N SER A 141 -9.85 19.02 -14.50
CA SER A 141 -10.57 20.22 -14.96
C SER A 141 -9.66 21.31 -15.54
N ASP A 142 -8.37 21.26 -15.28
CA ASP A 142 -7.38 22.23 -15.80
C ASP A 142 -6.64 21.67 -17.02
N PRO A 143 -6.86 22.21 -18.23
CA PRO A 143 -6.16 21.78 -19.43
C PRO A 143 -4.63 21.92 -19.37
N ALA A 144 -4.11 22.87 -18.56
CA ALA A 144 -2.68 23.07 -18.41
C ALA A 144 -2.00 21.92 -17.63
N LEU A 145 -2.78 21.15 -16.88
CA LEU A 145 -2.32 20.01 -16.07
C LEU A 145 -2.75 18.66 -16.68
N ALA A 146 -3.37 18.65 -17.85
CA ALA A 146 -3.95 17.46 -18.46
C ALA A 146 -2.94 16.32 -18.70
N ASN A 147 -1.68 16.66 -18.92
CA ASN A 147 -0.58 15.69 -19.14
C ASN A 147 0.24 15.37 -17.88
N GLN A 148 -0.24 15.78 -16.70
CA GLN A 148 0.43 15.55 -15.42
C GLN A 148 -0.47 14.77 -14.44
N PRO A 149 -0.87 13.56 -14.78
CA PRO A 149 -1.78 12.79 -13.92
C PRO A 149 -1.11 12.31 -12.64
N VAL A 150 -1.92 12.20 -11.58
CA VAL A 150 -1.62 11.38 -10.42
C VAL A 150 -1.99 9.93 -10.76
N VAL A 151 -1.12 8.99 -10.41
CA VAL A 151 -1.39 7.55 -10.58
C VAL A 151 -1.72 6.93 -9.23
N LEU A 152 -2.83 6.20 -9.16
CA LEU A 152 -3.15 5.32 -8.04
C LEU A 152 -3.10 3.88 -8.56
N GLY A 153 -2.29 3.04 -7.93
CA GLY A 153 -2.01 1.70 -8.44
C GLY A 153 -2.07 0.61 -7.38
N ALA A 154 -2.38 -0.60 -7.83
CA ALA A 154 -2.26 -1.86 -7.10
C ALA A 154 -2.07 -2.98 -8.11
N HIS A 155 -1.26 -4.01 -7.83
CA HIS A 155 -1.22 -5.17 -8.73
C HIS A 155 -2.39 -6.10 -8.46
N TYR A 156 -2.79 -6.87 -9.48
CA TYR A 156 -3.91 -7.81 -9.37
C TYR A 156 -3.54 -9.27 -9.66
N ASP A 157 -2.32 -9.51 -10.11
CA ASP A 157 -1.74 -10.85 -10.17
C ASP A 157 -1.34 -11.35 -8.78
N HIS A 158 -1.01 -12.63 -8.68
CA HIS A 158 -0.42 -13.25 -7.49
C HIS A 158 0.34 -14.51 -7.91
N LEU A 159 0.85 -15.28 -6.93
CA LEU A 159 1.74 -16.43 -7.15
C LEU A 159 1.12 -17.59 -7.96
N GLY A 160 -0.20 -17.67 -8.02
CA GLY A 160 -0.90 -18.69 -8.79
C GLY A 160 -1.14 -19.97 -8.00
N LEU A 161 -0.62 -21.14 -8.48
CA LEU A 161 -0.79 -22.45 -7.84
C LEU A 161 0.54 -22.96 -7.29
N ASP A 162 0.48 -23.67 -6.17
CA ASP A 162 1.64 -24.42 -5.68
C ASP A 162 1.95 -25.67 -6.52
N GLU A 163 3.01 -26.39 -6.19
CA GLU A 163 3.44 -27.62 -6.89
C GLU A 163 2.38 -28.75 -6.84
N ARG A 164 1.43 -28.70 -5.91
CA ARG A 164 0.32 -29.64 -5.76
C ARG A 164 -0.94 -29.18 -6.49
N GLY A 165 -0.89 -28.01 -7.15
CA GLY A 165 -2.04 -27.40 -7.81
C GLY A 165 -3.00 -26.70 -6.84
N ILE A 166 -2.56 -26.36 -5.63
CA ILE A 166 -3.35 -25.61 -4.65
C ILE A 166 -3.12 -24.10 -4.89
N PRO A 167 -4.19 -23.31 -5.07
CA PRO A 167 -4.02 -21.88 -5.34
C PRO A 167 -3.60 -21.11 -4.11
N PHE A 168 -2.76 -20.09 -4.32
CA PHE A 168 -2.51 -19.03 -3.38
C PHE A 168 -3.65 -18.02 -3.50
N PRO A 169 -4.45 -17.76 -2.44
CA PRO A 169 -5.59 -16.85 -2.55
C PRO A 169 -5.17 -15.40 -2.76
N GLY A 170 -4.09 -14.95 -2.09
CA GLY A 170 -3.59 -13.60 -2.17
C GLY A 170 -4.63 -12.56 -1.74
N ALA A 171 -5.23 -12.75 -0.57
CA ALA A 171 -6.28 -11.85 -0.10
C ALA A 171 -5.70 -10.52 0.34
N ASP A 172 -4.63 -10.55 1.14
CA ASP A 172 -3.89 -9.34 1.46
C ASP A 172 -3.00 -8.93 0.28
N ASP A 173 -2.32 -9.87 -0.33
CA ASP A 173 -1.39 -9.69 -1.45
C ASP A 173 -1.99 -10.22 -2.78
N ASN A 174 -2.68 -9.41 -3.61
CA ASN A 174 -2.99 -8.00 -3.35
C ASN A 174 -4.46 -7.70 -3.70
N ALA A 175 -5.37 -8.63 -3.34
CA ALA A 175 -6.81 -8.34 -3.50
C ALA A 175 -7.24 -7.17 -2.59
N SER A 176 -6.57 -6.97 -1.44
CA SER A 176 -6.82 -5.86 -0.52
C SER A 176 -6.57 -4.49 -1.18
N GLY A 177 -5.41 -4.32 -1.83
CA GLY A 177 -5.05 -3.10 -2.55
C GLY A 177 -6.00 -2.82 -3.71
N VAL A 178 -6.36 -3.85 -4.48
CA VAL A 178 -7.33 -3.72 -5.59
C VAL A 178 -8.71 -3.32 -5.07
N ALA A 179 -9.17 -3.88 -3.95
CA ALA A 179 -10.46 -3.54 -3.34
C ALA A 179 -10.51 -2.06 -2.92
N VAL A 180 -9.45 -1.58 -2.26
CA VAL A 180 -9.31 -0.16 -1.88
C VAL A 180 -9.27 0.73 -3.12
N LEU A 181 -8.50 0.35 -4.13
CA LEU A 181 -8.37 1.10 -5.38
C LEU A 181 -9.74 1.30 -6.07
N ILE A 182 -10.55 0.24 -6.17
CA ILE A 182 -11.88 0.30 -6.79
C ILE A 182 -12.84 1.18 -5.98
N GLU A 183 -12.93 1.00 -4.66
CA GLU A 183 -13.87 1.76 -3.82
C GLU A 183 -13.51 3.24 -3.74
N VAL A 184 -12.20 3.57 -3.66
CA VAL A 184 -11.74 4.96 -3.70
C VAL A 184 -12.00 5.58 -5.06
N ALA A 185 -11.69 4.89 -6.16
CA ALA A 185 -12.01 5.36 -7.50
C ALA A 185 -13.51 5.60 -7.70
N ALA A 186 -14.36 4.72 -7.16
CA ALA A 186 -15.82 4.88 -7.20
C ALA A 186 -16.29 6.17 -6.52
N LYS A 187 -15.68 6.52 -5.40
CA LYS A 187 -16.04 7.72 -4.65
C LYS A 187 -15.50 8.98 -5.31
N LEU A 188 -14.23 8.97 -5.74
CA LEU A 188 -13.63 10.09 -6.44
C LEU A 188 -14.39 10.42 -7.74
N THR A 189 -14.76 9.40 -8.53
CA THR A 189 -15.53 9.61 -9.78
C THR A 189 -16.87 10.31 -9.55
N ARG A 190 -17.54 10.01 -8.43
CA ARG A 190 -18.88 10.57 -8.13
C ARG A 190 -18.84 11.95 -7.47
N ALA A 191 -17.85 12.21 -6.61
CA ALA A 191 -17.91 13.31 -5.64
C ALA A 191 -16.72 14.28 -5.74
N PHE A 192 -15.76 14.06 -6.65
CA PHE A 192 -14.56 14.86 -6.74
C PHE A 192 -14.27 15.28 -8.18
N THR A 193 -13.95 16.56 -8.37
CA THR A 193 -13.47 17.09 -9.64
C THR A 193 -12.06 17.59 -9.45
N PRO A 194 -11.03 16.78 -9.79
CA PRO A 194 -9.64 17.17 -9.63
C PRO A 194 -9.24 18.26 -10.64
N VAL A 195 -8.23 19.05 -10.32
CA VAL A 195 -7.64 19.98 -11.29
C VAL A 195 -6.73 19.25 -12.28
N ARG A 196 -5.99 18.23 -11.82
CA ARG A 196 -5.19 17.34 -12.68
C ARG A 196 -5.82 15.97 -12.79
N PRO A 197 -5.62 15.23 -13.88
CA PRO A 197 -6.20 13.90 -14.03
C PRO A 197 -5.72 12.92 -12.93
N ILE A 198 -6.57 11.96 -12.60
CA ILE A 198 -6.20 10.81 -11.77
C ILE A 198 -6.33 9.55 -12.63
N VAL A 199 -5.25 8.82 -12.78
CA VAL A 199 -5.21 7.54 -13.49
C VAL A 199 -5.23 6.41 -12.47
N ILE A 200 -6.18 5.51 -12.62
CA ILE A 200 -6.37 4.32 -11.79
C ILE A 200 -5.79 3.13 -12.55
N VAL A 201 -4.83 2.41 -11.96
CA VAL A 201 -4.17 1.30 -12.63
C VAL A 201 -4.16 0.06 -11.76
N ALA A 202 -4.70 -1.05 -12.28
CA ALA A 202 -4.41 -2.37 -11.75
C ALA A 202 -3.30 -3.01 -12.60
N PHE A 203 -2.13 -3.24 -12.00
CA PHE A 203 -0.95 -3.75 -12.68
C PHE A 203 -0.94 -5.27 -12.77
N SER A 204 -0.34 -5.82 -13.83
CA SER A 204 -0.15 -7.26 -14.03
C SER A 204 1.33 -7.62 -14.01
N GLY A 205 1.66 -8.75 -13.41
CA GLY A 205 3.02 -9.28 -13.42
C GLY A 205 3.96 -8.57 -12.45
N GLU A 206 3.43 -8.08 -11.34
CA GLU A 206 4.23 -7.54 -10.23
C GLU A 206 5.13 -8.63 -9.66
N GLU A 207 4.54 -9.79 -9.32
CA GLU A 207 5.18 -10.98 -8.76
C GLU A 207 6.27 -11.59 -9.67
N SER A 208 6.25 -11.22 -10.94
CA SER A 208 7.25 -11.65 -11.93
C SER A 208 8.23 -10.53 -12.31
N GLY A 209 8.43 -9.58 -11.41
CA GLY A 209 9.43 -8.53 -11.53
C GLY A 209 8.89 -7.20 -12.04
N LEU A 210 7.74 -6.77 -11.56
CA LEU A 210 7.14 -5.45 -11.83
C LEU A 210 6.83 -5.23 -13.33
N LEU A 211 6.44 -6.29 -14.05
CA LEU A 211 6.31 -6.22 -15.52
C LEU A 211 5.29 -5.18 -15.96
N GLY A 212 4.17 -5.08 -15.25
CA GLY A 212 3.08 -4.16 -15.58
C GLY A 212 3.42 -2.71 -15.35
N SER A 213 3.96 -2.36 -14.19
CA SER A 213 4.34 -1.00 -13.89
C SER A 213 5.53 -0.51 -14.73
N LYS A 214 6.53 -1.38 -14.97
CA LYS A 214 7.63 -1.08 -15.90
C LYS A 214 7.12 -0.77 -17.29
N HIS A 215 6.20 -1.60 -17.81
CA HIS A 215 5.58 -1.35 -19.12
C HIS A 215 4.76 -0.07 -19.12
N PHE A 216 3.96 0.17 -18.08
CA PHE A 216 3.11 1.35 -17.99
C PHE A 216 3.90 2.66 -18.01
N VAL A 217 5.02 2.73 -17.27
CA VAL A 217 5.85 3.93 -17.19
C VAL A 217 6.66 4.15 -18.47
N SER A 218 7.23 3.06 -19.04
CA SER A 218 8.05 3.15 -20.26
C SER A 218 7.26 3.32 -21.56
N SER A 219 6.01 2.86 -21.56
CA SER A 219 5.13 2.87 -22.73
C SER A 219 3.69 3.15 -22.31
N PRO A 220 3.40 4.36 -21.77
CA PRO A 220 2.05 4.70 -21.32
C PRO A 220 1.05 4.62 -22.47
N PRO A 221 -0.25 4.39 -22.20
CA PRO A 221 -1.27 4.36 -23.22
C PRO A 221 -1.21 5.62 -24.10
N SER A 222 -1.07 5.46 -25.41
CA SER A 222 -0.85 6.57 -26.35
C SER A 222 -1.91 7.67 -26.29
N ALA A 223 -3.13 7.33 -25.88
CA ALA A 223 -4.21 8.29 -25.72
C ALA A 223 -4.05 9.21 -24.47
N LEU A 224 -3.08 8.97 -23.59
CA LEU A 224 -2.65 9.93 -22.57
C LEU A 224 -1.76 11.03 -23.14
N GLY A 225 -1.27 10.86 -24.39
CA GLY A 225 -0.34 11.79 -25.01
C GLY A 225 1.06 11.73 -24.44
N ASP A 226 1.79 12.84 -24.53
CA ASP A 226 3.11 13.00 -23.91
C ASP A 226 2.92 13.28 -22.41
N VAL A 227 2.81 12.20 -21.64
CA VAL A 227 2.50 12.26 -20.22
C VAL A 227 3.75 12.41 -19.37
N GLY A 228 3.77 13.42 -18.51
CA GLY A 228 4.71 13.56 -17.41
C GLY A 228 4.02 13.26 -16.08
N PHE A 229 4.05 12.02 -15.62
CA PHE A 229 3.39 11.63 -14.37
C PHE A 229 3.77 12.56 -13.22
N TYR A 230 2.76 13.08 -12.52
CA TYR A 230 2.96 14.01 -11.43
C TYR A 230 3.44 13.32 -10.15
N ALA A 231 2.78 12.22 -9.79
CA ALA A 231 3.06 11.42 -8.61
C ALA A 231 2.39 10.04 -8.73
N MET A 232 2.86 9.08 -7.94
CA MET A 232 2.23 7.76 -7.85
C MET A 232 2.05 7.33 -6.39
N ILE A 233 0.89 6.74 -6.10
CA ILE A 233 0.62 6.03 -4.85
C ILE A 233 0.33 4.57 -5.18
N ASN A 234 1.14 3.68 -4.64
CA ASN A 234 0.99 2.23 -4.75
C ASN A 234 0.36 1.64 -3.49
N LEU A 235 -0.56 0.72 -3.68
CA LEU A 235 -1.16 -0.07 -2.62
C LEU A 235 -0.74 -1.52 -2.79
N ASP A 236 -0.18 -2.10 -1.75
CA ASP A 236 0.21 -3.50 -1.78
C ASP A 236 0.23 -4.06 -0.35
N ALA A 237 -0.50 -5.17 -0.14
CA ALA A 237 -0.69 -5.82 1.15
C ALA A 237 -1.13 -4.83 2.26
N VAL A 238 -2.33 -4.27 2.10
CA VAL A 238 -2.89 -3.20 2.94
C VAL A 238 -4.01 -3.66 3.89
N GLY A 239 -4.34 -4.93 3.90
CA GLY A 239 -5.50 -5.49 4.62
C GLY A 239 -5.22 -6.01 6.03
N ARG A 240 -4.01 -5.87 6.55
CA ARG A 240 -3.61 -6.38 7.87
C ARG A 240 -3.15 -5.26 8.81
N LEU A 241 -3.89 -4.14 8.86
CA LEU A 241 -3.50 -2.97 9.67
C LEU A 241 -3.58 -3.27 11.17
N GLU A 242 -4.66 -3.87 11.67
CA GLU A 242 -4.81 -4.39 13.04
C GLU A 242 -4.42 -3.37 14.13
N GLY A 243 -4.79 -2.10 13.92
CA GLY A 243 -4.45 -0.98 14.82
C GLY A 243 -2.99 -0.53 14.76
N ARG A 244 -2.17 -1.08 13.87
CA ARG A 244 -0.78 -0.62 13.62
C ARG A 244 -0.76 0.65 12.79
N LYS A 245 0.39 1.30 12.75
CA LYS A 245 0.60 2.46 11.85
C LYS A 245 0.75 1.98 10.41
N LEU A 246 0.14 2.70 9.49
CA LEU A 246 0.28 2.47 8.06
C LEU A 246 1.71 2.81 7.62
N GLN A 247 2.40 1.87 7.00
CA GLN A 247 3.75 2.08 6.50
C GLN A 247 3.70 2.76 5.14
N VAL A 248 4.49 3.83 4.96
CA VAL A 248 4.54 4.60 3.72
C VAL A 248 5.99 4.73 3.29
N PHE A 249 6.43 3.84 2.41
CA PHE A 249 7.77 3.83 1.82
C PHE A 249 7.87 4.81 0.65
N GLY A 250 9.10 5.23 0.29
CA GLY A 250 9.33 6.17 -0.80
C GLY A 250 9.02 7.62 -0.44
N SER A 251 8.75 7.90 0.84
CA SER A 251 8.42 9.25 1.30
C SER A 251 9.55 10.26 1.13
N GLU A 252 10.78 9.81 0.91
CA GLU A 252 11.94 10.62 0.59
C GLU A 252 11.95 11.11 -0.87
N SER A 253 11.06 10.61 -1.73
CA SER A 253 11.01 10.96 -3.15
C SER A 253 10.47 12.37 -3.42
N ALA A 254 9.72 12.96 -2.50
CA ALA A 254 9.33 14.36 -2.54
C ALA A 254 9.17 14.93 -1.11
N TYR A 255 9.45 16.22 -0.99
CA TYR A 255 9.40 16.93 0.30
C TYR A 255 8.00 16.95 0.93
N GLU A 256 6.96 16.91 0.13
CA GLU A 256 5.56 17.01 0.58
C GLU A 256 5.01 15.74 1.23
N TRP A 257 5.57 14.57 0.95
CA TRP A 257 5.05 13.29 1.42
C TRP A 257 4.89 13.18 2.94
N PRO A 258 5.92 13.54 3.76
CA PRO A 258 5.80 13.46 5.21
C PRO A 258 4.68 14.36 5.76
N PHE A 259 4.54 15.58 5.22
CA PHE A 259 3.52 16.51 5.69
C PHE A 259 2.11 16.07 5.28
N MET A 260 1.97 15.53 4.08
CA MET A 260 0.71 14.97 3.60
C MET A 260 0.29 13.79 4.49
N ALA A 261 1.16 12.81 4.69
CA ALA A 261 0.86 11.62 5.49
C ALA A 261 0.52 11.97 6.94
N GLN A 262 1.26 12.91 7.55
CA GLN A 262 0.99 13.40 8.91
C GLN A 262 -0.36 14.13 8.97
N GLY A 263 -0.63 15.02 8.02
CA GLY A 263 -1.91 15.76 7.95
C GLY A 263 -3.11 14.84 7.79
N ILE A 264 -3.00 13.80 6.95
CA ILE A 264 -4.04 12.78 6.78
C ILE A 264 -4.24 12.02 8.10
N GLY A 265 -3.16 11.60 8.77
CA GLY A 265 -3.24 10.90 10.05
C GLY A 265 -4.03 11.68 11.10
N TYR A 266 -3.82 12.98 11.19
CA TYR A 266 -4.59 13.86 12.09
C TYR A 266 -6.07 14.00 11.68
N THR A 267 -6.36 13.92 10.38
CA THR A 267 -7.73 14.11 9.88
C THR A 267 -8.60 12.87 10.07
N ILE A 268 -8.04 11.69 9.83
CA ILE A 268 -8.81 10.44 9.79
C ILE A 268 -8.46 9.45 10.91
N GLY A 269 -7.45 9.75 11.72
CA GLY A 269 -7.04 8.89 12.84
C GLY A 269 -6.19 7.67 12.44
N VAL A 270 -5.81 7.52 11.17
CA VAL A 270 -4.89 6.47 10.71
C VAL A 270 -3.48 7.05 10.64
N GLU A 271 -2.69 6.77 11.66
CA GLU A 271 -1.31 7.24 11.71
C GLU A 271 -0.43 6.54 10.68
N SER A 272 0.49 7.29 10.08
CA SER A 272 1.48 6.78 9.16
C SER A 272 2.86 6.70 9.82
N GLN A 273 3.60 5.65 9.49
CA GLN A 273 5.03 5.52 9.74
C GLN A 273 5.76 5.66 8.40
N LEU A 274 6.75 6.54 8.35
CA LEU A 274 7.52 6.82 7.14
C LEU A 274 8.95 6.30 7.34
N PRO A 275 9.23 5.08 6.87
CA PRO A 275 10.55 4.51 6.96
C PRO A 275 11.55 5.31 6.13
N ALA A 276 12.76 5.52 6.68
CA ALA A 276 13.81 6.33 6.04
C ALA A 276 14.50 5.63 4.84
N GLN A 277 14.20 4.35 4.62
CA GLN A 277 14.74 3.56 3.52
C GLN A 277 13.62 3.10 2.61
N THR A 278 13.76 3.35 1.31
CA THR A 278 12.88 2.77 0.31
C THR A 278 13.22 1.31 0.10
N ILE A 279 12.25 0.44 0.33
CA ILE A 279 12.37 -0.96 -0.06
C ILE A 279 11.85 -1.07 -1.49
N ALA A 280 12.72 -1.57 -2.39
CA ALA A 280 12.35 -1.82 -3.79
C ALA A 280 11.52 -3.10 -3.90
N SER A 281 10.28 -3.07 -3.37
CA SER A 281 9.47 -4.27 -3.17
C SER A 281 8.14 -4.27 -3.92
N SER A 282 7.78 -3.21 -4.66
CA SER A 282 6.51 -3.16 -5.37
C SER A 282 6.50 -2.11 -6.50
N ASP A 283 5.39 -1.94 -7.19
CA ASP A 283 5.22 -1.18 -8.44
C ASP A 283 5.66 0.29 -8.40
N HIS A 284 5.69 0.94 -7.21
CA HIS A 284 6.18 2.31 -7.04
C HIS A 284 7.63 2.48 -7.52
N VAL A 285 8.44 1.42 -7.45
CA VAL A 285 9.86 1.43 -7.87
C VAL A 285 10.00 1.74 -9.35
N SER A 286 9.08 1.26 -10.17
CA SER A 286 9.08 1.55 -11.61
C SER A 286 8.95 3.06 -11.89
N PHE A 287 8.17 3.77 -11.07
CA PHE A 287 7.99 5.21 -11.15
C PHE A 287 9.20 5.97 -10.60
N LEU A 288 9.73 5.58 -9.44
CA LEU A 288 10.94 6.16 -8.86
C LEU A 288 12.14 6.09 -9.83
N ASN A 289 12.33 4.93 -10.47
CA ASN A 289 13.39 4.71 -11.45
C ASN A 289 13.24 5.57 -12.72
N ASN A 290 12.03 6.08 -12.98
CA ASN A 290 11.75 7.00 -14.08
C ASN A 290 11.61 8.47 -13.63
N GLY A 291 12.09 8.80 -12.43
CA GLY A 291 12.11 10.18 -11.94
C GLY A 291 10.77 10.71 -11.44
N VAL A 292 9.77 9.86 -11.28
CA VAL A 292 8.44 10.20 -10.77
C VAL A 292 8.40 9.96 -9.26
N PRO A 293 8.06 10.97 -8.44
CA PRO A 293 7.90 10.76 -6.99
C PRO A 293 6.77 9.78 -6.73
N ALA A 294 7.07 8.74 -5.96
CA ALA A 294 6.13 7.66 -5.69
C ALA A 294 6.25 7.15 -4.26
N ILE A 295 5.13 6.76 -3.69
CA ILE A 295 5.06 6.12 -2.38
C ILE A 295 4.35 4.77 -2.47
N HIS A 296 4.75 3.87 -1.57
CA HIS A 296 4.14 2.57 -1.40
C HIS A 296 3.50 2.49 -0.01
N VAL A 297 2.21 2.21 0.00
CA VAL A 297 1.38 2.08 1.19
C VAL A 297 1.22 0.60 1.52
N PHE A 298 1.51 0.23 2.76
CA PHE A 298 1.64 -1.13 3.22
C PHE A 298 1.17 -1.28 4.68
N SER A 299 0.46 -2.34 5.01
CA SER A 299 0.01 -2.59 6.39
C SER A 299 1.03 -3.34 7.27
N GLY A 300 2.10 -3.83 6.67
CA GLY A 300 3.14 -4.61 7.32
C GLY A 300 3.06 -6.10 7.01
N LEU A 301 4.20 -6.79 7.09
CA LEU A 301 4.24 -8.23 6.90
C LEU A 301 3.50 -8.99 8.00
N HIS A 302 2.94 -10.12 7.60
CA HIS A 302 2.27 -11.09 8.47
C HIS A 302 2.71 -12.52 8.12
N THR A 303 2.36 -13.47 8.98
CA THR A 303 2.79 -14.87 8.83
C THR A 303 2.21 -15.57 7.60
N ASP A 304 1.11 -15.06 7.05
CA ASP A 304 0.41 -15.64 5.90
C ASP A 304 0.90 -15.10 4.55
N TYR A 305 1.79 -14.09 4.55
CA TYR A 305 2.32 -13.46 3.34
C TYR A 305 2.96 -14.50 2.41
N HIS A 306 2.55 -14.52 1.13
CA HIS A 306 2.94 -15.51 0.11
C HIS A 306 2.59 -16.95 0.51
N ARG A 307 1.43 -17.16 1.15
CA ARG A 307 0.96 -18.47 1.60
C ARG A 307 -0.46 -18.78 1.17
N ILE A 308 -0.79 -20.07 1.20
CA ILE A 308 -2.15 -20.56 0.99
C ILE A 308 -3.11 -20.06 2.09
N SER A 309 -2.59 -19.71 3.26
CA SER A 309 -3.36 -19.16 4.39
C SER A 309 -3.71 -17.67 4.24
N ASP A 310 -3.16 -16.95 3.25
CA ASP A 310 -3.56 -15.57 2.96
C ASP A 310 -4.97 -15.51 2.35
N SER A 311 -5.97 -15.58 3.22
CA SER A 311 -7.38 -15.71 2.87
C SER A 311 -8.20 -14.49 3.27
N ALA A 312 -9.36 -14.30 2.63
CA ALA A 312 -10.26 -13.17 2.87
C ALA A 312 -10.74 -13.09 4.33
N THR A 313 -10.83 -14.23 5.06
CA THR A 313 -11.26 -14.27 6.45
C THR A 313 -10.26 -13.70 7.43
N GLU A 314 -9.02 -13.58 7.02
CA GLU A 314 -7.91 -13.11 7.86
C GLU A 314 -7.70 -11.60 7.79
N LEU A 315 -8.43 -10.88 6.94
CA LEU A 315 -8.24 -9.44 6.75
C LEU A 315 -8.93 -8.60 7.82
N ASP A 316 -8.27 -7.49 8.20
CA ASP A 316 -8.84 -6.41 9.01
C ASP A 316 -9.61 -5.42 8.11
N TYR A 317 -10.88 -5.70 7.85
CA TYR A 317 -11.71 -4.85 6.98
C TYR A 317 -12.01 -3.47 7.56
N GLU A 318 -11.98 -3.30 8.87
CA GLU A 318 -12.12 -1.98 9.50
C GLU A 318 -10.83 -1.16 9.28
N GLY A 319 -9.67 -1.76 9.48
CA GLY A 319 -8.39 -1.15 9.12
C GLY A 319 -8.31 -0.83 7.64
N LEU A 320 -8.79 -1.73 6.77
CA LEU A 320 -8.84 -1.54 5.32
C LEU A 320 -9.72 -0.35 4.92
N SER A 321 -10.86 -0.13 5.63
CA SER A 321 -11.68 1.08 5.49
C SER A 321 -10.91 2.36 5.85
N GLY A 322 -10.06 2.28 6.87
CA GLY A 322 -9.13 3.35 7.23
C GLY A 322 -8.11 3.65 6.13
N VAL A 323 -7.52 2.61 5.53
CA VAL A 323 -6.59 2.73 4.39
C VAL A 323 -7.28 3.37 3.18
N ALA A 324 -8.52 2.97 2.87
CA ALA A 324 -9.30 3.57 1.80
C ALA A 324 -9.55 5.07 2.05
N SER A 325 -9.84 5.44 3.29
CA SER A 325 -9.98 6.85 3.68
C SER A 325 -8.66 7.62 3.55
N TRP A 326 -7.55 6.98 3.90
CA TRP A 326 -6.21 7.55 3.74
C TRP A 326 -5.88 7.81 2.27
N LEU A 327 -6.12 6.84 1.39
CA LEU A 327 -5.87 6.98 -0.04
C LEU A 327 -6.74 8.06 -0.68
N GLU A 328 -8.01 8.17 -0.29
CA GLU A 328 -8.91 9.21 -0.79
C GLU A 328 -8.37 10.61 -0.46
N GLU A 329 -8.00 10.87 0.81
CA GLU A 329 -7.44 12.15 1.23
C GLU A 329 -6.14 12.48 0.48
N ALA A 330 -5.26 11.50 0.31
CA ALA A 330 -4.02 11.65 -0.45
C ALA A 330 -4.29 11.97 -1.93
N ALA A 331 -5.22 11.25 -2.56
CA ALA A 331 -5.64 11.48 -3.94
C ALA A 331 -6.27 12.85 -4.14
N MET A 332 -7.12 13.28 -3.20
CA MET A 332 -7.72 14.62 -3.23
C MET A 332 -6.68 15.72 -3.07
N TYR A 333 -5.74 15.56 -2.13
CA TYR A 333 -4.63 16.50 -1.94
C TYR A 333 -3.81 16.68 -3.22
N LEU A 334 -3.37 15.58 -3.82
CA LEU A 334 -2.58 15.60 -5.06
C LEU A 334 -3.38 16.08 -6.27
N GLY A 335 -4.63 15.65 -6.38
CA GLY A 335 -5.52 15.98 -7.49
C GLY A 335 -5.93 17.46 -7.51
N GLN A 336 -5.95 18.14 -6.36
CA GLN A 336 -6.25 19.58 -6.27
C GLN A 336 -5.03 20.49 -6.31
N ARG A 337 -3.83 19.92 -6.26
CA ARG A 337 -2.61 20.70 -6.18
C ARG A 337 -2.21 21.18 -7.59
N SER A 338 -2.06 22.49 -7.80
CA SER A 338 -1.57 23.08 -9.07
C SER A 338 -0.04 23.13 -9.12
N GLU A 339 0.62 23.35 -7.98
CA GLU A 339 2.07 23.46 -7.90
C GLU A 339 2.75 22.10 -8.04
N PRO A 340 3.97 22.05 -8.62
CA PRO A 340 4.75 20.83 -8.69
C PRO A 340 5.16 20.36 -7.29
N LEU A 341 5.39 19.06 -7.13
CA LEU A 341 6.06 18.51 -5.95
C LEU A 341 7.55 18.88 -6.02
N ARG A 342 8.13 19.10 -4.84
CA ARG A 342 9.59 19.27 -4.72
C ARG A 342 10.25 17.90 -4.67
N VAL A 343 10.61 17.41 -5.86
CA VAL A 343 11.21 16.10 -6.06
C VAL A 343 12.61 16.05 -5.46
N THR A 344 12.89 15.00 -4.67
CA THR A 344 14.15 14.81 -3.93
C THR A 344 14.86 13.50 -4.28
N LEU A 345 14.46 12.86 -5.39
CA LEU A 345 14.95 11.54 -5.84
C LEU A 345 16.47 11.43 -6.00
N ALA A 346 17.16 12.54 -6.31
CA ALA A 346 18.62 12.55 -6.46
C ALA A 346 19.38 12.18 -5.17
N ASN A 347 18.72 12.20 -4.02
CA ASN A 347 19.29 11.91 -2.70
C ASN A 347 18.76 10.61 -2.09
N ALA A 348 17.84 9.93 -2.74
CA ALA A 348 17.28 8.69 -2.24
C ALA A 348 18.23 7.53 -2.58
N PRO A 349 18.74 6.78 -1.60
CA PRO A 349 19.43 5.54 -1.89
C PRO A 349 18.38 4.56 -2.44
N VAL A 350 18.35 4.37 -3.75
CA VAL A 350 17.56 3.28 -4.34
C VAL A 350 18.27 1.99 -3.95
N VAL A 351 17.89 1.40 -2.85
CA VAL A 351 18.28 0.03 -2.51
C VAL A 351 17.46 -0.87 -3.40
N VAL A 352 18.01 -1.19 -4.57
CA VAL A 352 17.49 -2.24 -5.43
C VAL A 352 17.83 -3.57 -4.74
N ALA A 353 16.92 -4.03 -3.92
CA ALA A 353 16.90 -5.43 -3.56
C ALA A 353 15.69 -6.05 -4.27
N PRO A 354 15.89 -6.86 -5.33
CA PRO A 354 14.84 -7.76 -5.71
C PRO A 354 14.61 -8.67 -4.49
N LEU A 355 13.46 -8.60 -3.87
CA LEU A 355 12.96 -9.70 -3.06
C LEU A 355 12.68 -10.84 -4.05
N GLY A 356 13.81 -11.46 -4.44
CA GLY A 356 14.03 -12.76 -4.98
C GLY A 356 13.18 -13.28 -6.11
N SER A 357 13.65 -13.13 -7.33
CA SER A 357 13.45 -14.11 -8.40
C SER A 357 14.47 -15.26 -8.36
N GLU A 358 15.48 -15.24 -7.48
CA GLU A 358 16.33 -16.42 -7.25
C GLU A 358 15.79 -17.20 -6.05
N GLU A 359 15.34 -18.40 -6.31
CA GLU A 359 14.84 -19.35 -5.32
C GLU A 359 15.86 -19.51 -4.19
N ARG A 360 15.56 -18.92 -3.03
CA ARG A 360 16.22 -19.33 -1.80
C ARG A 360 15.73 -20.72 -1.49
N GLY A 361 16.60 -21.74 -1.69
CA GLY A 361 16.26 -23.09 -1.32
C GLY A 361 16.04 -23.25 0.17
N ALA A 362 16.83 -22.56 1.01
CA ALA A 362 16.81 -22.65 2.46
C ALA A 362 16.12 -21.45 3.13
N SER A 363 15.37 -21.72 4.20
CA SER A 363 14.66 -20.73 5.00
C SER A 363 14.80 -21.00 6.49
N LEU A 364 14.87 -19.92 7.26
CA LEU A 364 14.75 -19.98 8.71
C LEU A 364 13.28 -19.96 9.16
N GLY A 365 12.39 -19.38 8.36
CA GLY A 365 10.96 -19.24 8.69
C GLY A 365 10.66 -18.07 9.61
N THR A 366 11.44 -17.00 9.51
CA THR A 366 11.18 -15.74 10.19
C THR A 366 10.39 -14.79 9.30
N VAL A 367 9.55 -13.95 9.91
CA VAL A 367 8.87 -12.82 9.28
C VAL A 367 9.59 -11.55 9.70
N PRO A 368 10.35 -10.91 8.80
CA PRO A 368 11.09 -9.71 9.12
C PRO A 368 10.18 -8.50 9.36
N ASP A 369 10.65 -7.57 10.18
CA ASP A 369 10.05 -6.26 10.35
C ASP A 369 10.70 -5.25 9.41
N PHE A 370 10.03 -4.92 8.32
CA PHE A 370 10.54 -3.94 7.35
C PHE A 370 10.56 -2.50 7.88
N ALA A 371 9.88 -2.22 8.97
CA ALA A 371 9.87 -0.91 9.62
C ALA A 371 10.97 -0.77 10.69
N TYR A 372 11.80 -1.78 10.88
CA TYR A 372 12.91 -1.74 11.81
C TYR A 372 14.19 -1.26 11.13
N PHE A 373 14.80 -0.19 11.66
CA PHE A 373 16.01 0.47 11.14
C PHE A 373 17.21 0.41 12.11
N GLY A 374 17.09 -0.36 13.17
CA GLY A 374 18.22 -0.64 14.04
C GLY A 374 19.21 -1.63 13.40
N ALA A 375 20.32 -1.88 14.08
CA ALA A 375 21.26 -2.93 13.66
C ALA A 375 20.60 -4.31 13.76
N GLY A 376 20.82 -5.17 12.78
CA GLY A 376 20.24 -6.50 12.71
C GLY A 376 18.88 -6.56 11.99
N VAL A 377 18.20 -7.69 12.12
CA VAL A 377 16.83 -7.88 11.58
C VAL A 377 15.90 -8.24 12.71
N ARG A 378 15.01 -7.31 13.06
CA ARG A 378 13.90 -7.58 13.96
C ARG A 378 12.87 -8.45 13.25
N ILE A 379 12.26 -9.39 13.97
CA ILE A 379 11.20 -10.24 13.43
C ILE A 379 9.84 -9.88 14.05
N THR A 380 8.81 -9.83 13.20
CA THR A 380 7.41 -9.61 13.60
C THR A 380 6.70 -10.92 13.95
N GLY A 381 7.24 -12.03 13.48
CA GLY A 381 6.68 -13.36 13.73
C GLY A 381 7.58 -14.48 13.30
N VAL A 382 7.14 -15.68 13.60
CA VAL A 382 7.80 -16.93 13.24
C VAL A 382 6.77 -17.85 12.61
N ILE A 383 7.14 -18.48 11.53
CA ILE A 383 6.30 -19.41 10.79
C ILE A 383 6.15 -20.70 11.61
N PRO A 384 4.94 -21.18 11.89
CA PRO A 384 4.74 -22.45 12.58
C PRO A 384 5.46 -23.61 11.87
N ASP A 385 6.01 -24.54 12.66
CA ASP A 385 6.76 -25.71 12.19
C ASP A 385 8.02 -25.38 11.36
N SER A 386 8.52 -24.15 11.43
CA SER A 386 9.77 -23.72 10.76
C SER A 386 11.00 -23.98 11.62
N ALA A 387 12.19 -23.77 11.01
CA ALA A 387 13.45 -23.83 11.72
C ALA A 387 13.53 -22.82 12.88
N ALA A 388 13.00 -21.62 12.71
CA ALA A 388 12.94 -20.59 13.74
C ALA A 388 11.99 -20.96 14.88
N ASP A 389 10.83 -21.54 14.56
CA ASP A 389 9.86 -22.02 15.56
C ASP A 389 10.45 -23.14 16.41
N ALA A 390 11.09 -24.12 15.75
CA ALA A 390 11.71 -25.26 16.44
C ALA A 390 12.78 -24.87 17.48
N VAL A 391 13.43 -23.70 17.31
CA VAL A 391 14.47 -23.22 18.23
C VAL A 391 13.98 -22.07 19.14
N GLY A 392 12.68 -21.77 19.10
CA GLY A 392 12.04 -20.83 19.99
C GLY A 392 12.37 -19.35 19.70
N LEU A 393 12.57 -18.99 18.44
CA LEU A 393 12.53 -17.58 18.04
C LEU A 393 11.12 -17.04 18.21
N ARG A 394 10.98 -15.74 18.47
CA ARG A 394 9.69 -15.12 18.71
C ARG A 394 9.67 -13.66 18.26
N GLN A 395 8.49 -13.11 18.17
CA GLN A 395 8.28 -11.69 17.85
C GLN A 395 9.16 -10.78 18.72
N ASN A 396 9.70 -9.74 18.09
CA ASN A 396 10.63 -8.76 18.63
C ASN A 396 12.06 -9.25 18.89
N ASP A 397 12.40 -10.49 18.57
CA ASP A 397 13.82 -10.89 18.52
C ASP A 397 14.52 -10.12 17.38
N ILE A 398 15.78 -9.71 17.61
CA ILE A 398 16.60 -9.02 16.61
C ILE A 398 17.78 -9.92 16.27
N ILE A 399 17.78 -10.49 15.06
CA ILE A 399 18.87 -11.34 14.56
C ILE A 399 20.08 -10.48 14.26
N MET A 400 21.20 -10.76 14.92
CA MET A 400 22.44 -9.99 14.85
C MET A 400 23.53 -10.70 14.04
N SER A 401 23.55 -12.05 14.03
CA SER A 401 24.50 -12.80 13.22
C SER A 401 23.99 -14.19 12.84
N LEU A 402 24.51 -14.73 11.72
CA LEU A 402 24.35 -16.12 11.30
C LEU A 402 25.74 -16.75 11.13
N ASN A 403 26.03 -17.84 11.86
CA ASN A 403 27.34 -18.48 11.89
C ASN A 403 28.52 -17.49 12.10
N GLY A 404 28.32 -16.49 12.98
CA GLY A 404 29.28 -15.44 13.27
C GLY A 404 29.46 -14.38 12.18
N GLN A 405 28.69 -14.44 11.09
CA GLN A 405 28.64 -13.39 10.08
C GLN A 405 27.58 -12.36 10.49
N THR A 406 28.00 -11.10 10.63
CA THR A 406 27.14 -10.02 11.10
C THR A 406 25.97 -9.78 10.16
N VAL A 407 24.78 -9.68 10.71
CA VAL A 407 23.56 -9.22 10.05
C VAL A 407 23.38 -7.75 10.38
N THR A 408 23.61 -6.87 9.42
CA THR A 408 23.46 -5.41 9.63
C THR A 408 22.04 -4.93 9.31
N ASP A 409 21.40 -5.60 8.36
CA ASP A 409 20.10 -5.23 7.78
C ASP A 409 19.45 -6.43 7.09
N LEU A 410 18.25 -6.24 6.56
CA LEU A 410 17.49 -7.27 5.87
C LEU A 410 18.19 -7.79 4.60
N GLN A 411 18.92 -6.92 3.89
CA GLN A 411 19.65 -7.31 2.69
C GLN A 411 20.79 -8.27 3.03
N THR A 412 21.58 -7.94 4.04
CA THR A 412 22.67 -8.79 4.54
C THR A 412 22.11 -10.13 5.02
N TYR A 413 21.02 -10.12 5.78
CA TYR A 413 20.33 -11.33 6.23
C TYR A 413 19.86 -12.20 5.06
N SER A 414 19.22 -11.59 4.07
CA SER A 414 18.76 -12.28 2.86
C SER A 414 19.92 -12.90 2.08
N ASN A 415 21.01 -12.15 1.90
CA ASN A 415 22.19 -12.62 1.18
C ASN A 415 22.86 -13.79 1.90
N LEU A 416 22.98 -13.73 3.23
CA LEU A 416 23.51 -14.83 4.03
C LEU A 416 22.68 -16.10 3.88
N LEU A 417 21.34 -15.99 3.98
CA LEU A 417 20.46 -17.15 3.81
C LEU A 417 20.56 -17.80 2.42
N ARG A 418 20.91 -17.04 1.38
CA ARG A 418 21.14 -17.60 0.03
C ARG A 418 22.40 -18.48 -0.07
N THR A 419 23.34 -18.29 0.84
CA THR A 419 24.59 -19.08 0.84
C THR A 419 24.44 -20.48 1.45
N TYR A 420 23.29 -20.74 2.11
CA TYR A 420 23.01 -21.99 2.79
C TYR A 420 22.07 -22.88 1.99
N ALA A 421 22.21 -24.20 2.21
CA ALA A 421 21.32 -25.22 1.66
C ALA A 421 20.28 -25.69 2.70
N ILE A 422 19.24 -26.35 2.21
CA ILE A 422 18.26 -27.06 3.07
C ILE A 422 19.03 -28.13 3.87
N GLY A 423 18.79 -28.16 5.18
CA GLY A 423 19.46 -29.07 6.09
C GLY A 423 20.75 -28.52 6.71
N ASP A 424 21.25 -27.37 6.26
CA ASP A 424 22.39 -26.71 6.89
C ASP A 424 22.03 -26.27 8.31
N VAL A 425 23.01 -26.41 9.21
CA VAL A 425 22.89 -26.02 10.61
C VAL A 425 23.53 -24.65 10.78
N VAL A 426 22.76 -23.68 11.27
CA VAL A 426 23.22 -22.31 11.48
C VAL A 426 23.11 -21.91 12.93
N ALA A 427 24.18 -21.33 13.46
CA ALA A 427 24.17 -20.66 14.77
C ALA A 427 23.64 -19.23 14.57
N ILE A 428 22.64 -18.86 15.36
CA ILE A 428 21.98 -17.57 15.30
C ILE A 428 22.26 -16.85 16.60
N GLU A 429 22.87 -15.68 16.53
CA GLU A 429 22.95 -14.76 17.66
C GLU A 429 21.87 -13.68 17.48
N LEU A 430 21.11 -13.45 18.52
CA LEU A 430 20.00 -12.49 18.51
C LEU A 430 19.94 -11.72 19.83
N ASN A 431 19.36 -10.51 19.75
CA ASN A 431 18.98 -9.74 20.92
C ASN A 431 17.52 -10.00 21.23
N ARG A 432 17.22 -10.39 22.47
CA ARG A 432 15.89 -10.57 23.03
C ARG A 432 15.69 -9.59 24.17
N GLY A 433 15.18 -8.43 23.88
CA GLY A 433 15.21 -7.29 24.81
C GLY A 433 16.67 -6.86 25.05
N GLU A 434 17.13 -6.93 26.31
CA GLU A 434 18.52 -6.60 26.69
C GLU A 434 19.44 -7.84 26.73
N GLU A 435 18.91 -9.04 26.47
CA GLU A 435 19.69 -10.28 26.54
C GLU A 435 20.19 -10.69 25.16
N ILE A 436 21.45 -11.15 25.11
CA ILE A 436 22.01 -11.81 23.91
C ILE A 436 21.72 -13.31 24.03
N VAL A 437 21.01 -13.85 23.06
CA VAL A 437 20.63 -15.27 23.00
C VAL A 437 21.31 -15.91 21.77
N THR A 438 21.86 -17.10 21.97
CA THR A 438 22.40 -17.90 20.86
C THR A 438 21.62 -19.20 20.75
N VAL A 439 21.11 -19.50 19.56
CA VAL A 439 20.41 -20.75 19.25
C VAL A 439 21.00 -21.36 17.98
N THR A 440 20.75 -22.65 17.80
CA THR A 440 21.21 -23.36 16.59
C THR A 440 20.01 -23.97 15.88
N ALA A 441 19.80 -23.58 14.63
CA ALA A 441 18.67 -24.03 13.83
C ALA A 441 19.12 -24.84 12.61
N THR A 442 18.34 -25.83 12.23
CA THR A 442 18.51 -26.55 10.95
C THR A 442 17.57 -25.93 9.92
N LEU A 443 18.13 -25.36 8.86
CA LEU A 443 17.36 -24.69 7.83
C LEU A 443 16.43 -25.65 7.08
N THR A 444 15.21 -25.21 6.83
CA THR A 444 14.19 -25.97 6.11
C THR A 444 13.96 -25.41 4.71
N ALA A 445 13.24 -26.14 3.86
CA ALA A 445 12.77 -25.58 2.61
C ALA A 445 11.89 -24.35 2.86
N ARG A 446 11.96 -23.39 1.98
CA ARG A 446 10.99 -22.26 1.98
C ARG A 446 9.62 -22.85 1.64
N ARG A 447 8.70 -22.78 2.58
CA ARG A 447 7.31 -23.23 2.39
C ARG A 447 6.45 -22.06 2.04
#